data_85b75ad337060a56135d948d89791c3f
#
_entry.id   85b75ad337060a56135d948d89791c3f
#
_cell.length_a   1.000
_cell.length_b   1.000
_cell.length_c   1.000
_cell.angle_alpha   90.00
_cell.angle_beta   90.00
_cell.angle_gamma   90.00
#
_symmetry.space_group_name_H-M   'P 1'
#
loop_
_entity.id
_entity.type
_entity.pdbx_description
1 polymer ?
#
loop_
_entity_poly.entity_id
_entity_poly.type
_entity_poly.pdbx_seq_one_letter_code
_entity_poly.pdbx_strand_id
1 'polypeptide(L)'
;MMEQKEICNSFISLAWESAPALLLAYVTAGLLYSFFPKTSLNWLSRGRNLSQSLRGMAFGLPIPICSCGVVPIYRSLVAQGVPTSAALSFMIATPELSIDAVLLTLPLLGGQFTVIRVVCAVVLAVVIGWLVGRFASRNGSLKKTEYFDEKKETIINRFRNGIRIGFGPIVDDTAPWILLGLAAASVVQPIFSALEYGEINVLMEVVVFALLGIPTYVCASGATPLAAVLVFNGVSPGAALAFLLTGPATNVTTFSMLSNLHSRKIALSVAVGVTVCAIGLGQLIN
;
A
#
# COMPACT_ATOMS: atom_id res chain seq x y z
N MET A 1 -13.43 -30.10 -7.09
CA MET A 1 -12.63 -30.02 -8.34
C MET A 1 -12.87 -28.74 -9.14
N MET A 2 -14.07 -28.16 -9.18
CA MET A 2 -14.32 -26.85 -9.83
C MET A 2 -13.70 -25.71 -9.04
N GLU A 3 -13.86 -25.68 -7.74
CA GLU A 3 -13.32 -24.67 -6.83
C GLU A 3 -11.78 -24.53 -6.88
N GLN A 4 -11.05 -25.64 -7.01
CA GLN A 4 -9.58 -25.60 -7.15
C GLN A 4 -9.10 -25.00 -8.48
N LYS A 5 -9.87 -25.18 -9.58
CA LYS A 5 -9.55 -24.55 -10.87
C LYS A 5 -9.81 -23.06 -10.84
N GLU A 6 -10.86 -22.62 -10.16
CA GLU A 6 -11.17 -21.19 -10.01
C GLU A 6 -10.10 -20.45 -9.19
N ILE A 7 -9.67 -21.02 -8.07
CA ILE A 7 -8.58 -20.47 -7.26
C ILE A 7 -7.27 -20.38 -8.05
N CYS A 8 -6.93 -21.44 -8.80
CA CYS A 8 -5.71 -21.46 -9.61
C CYS A 8 -5.76 -20.40 -10.74
N ASN A 9 -6.91 -20.28 -11.41
CA ASN A 9 -7.10 -19.28 -12.45
C ASN A 9 -7.06 -17.86 -11.89
N SER A 10 -7.68 -17.62 -10.74
CA SER A 10 -7.61 -16.32 -10.05
C SER A 10 -6.18 -15.98 -9.65
N PHE A 11 -5.41 -16.92 -9.13
CA PHE A 11 -4.01 -16.72 -8.80
C PHE A 11 -3.17 -16.34 -10.02
N ILE A 12 -3.31 -17.08 -11.13
CA ILE A 12 -2.58 -16.85 -12.38
C ILE A 12 -2.96 -15.48 -12.97
N SER A 13 -4.24 -15.15 -12.97
CA SER A 13 -4.73 -13.86 -13.46
C SER A 13 -4.16 -12.69 -12.65
N LEU A 14 -4.23 -12.76 -11.32
CA LEU A 14 -3.68 -11.75 -10.42
C LEU A 14 -2.16 -11.62 -10.56
N ALA A 15 -1.45 -12.74 -10.70
CA ALA A 15 0.00 -12.74 -10.90
C ALA A 15 0.37 -12.11 -12.26
N TRP A 16 -0.36 -12.42 -13.32
CA TRP A 16 -0.12 -11.87 -14.65
C TRP A 16 -0.39 -10.36 -14.71
N GLU A 17 -1.46 -9.91 -14.09
CA GLU A 17 -1.83 -8.49 -14.02
C GLU A 17 -0.84 -7.66 -13.18
N SER A 18 -0.32 -8.23 -12.09
CA SER A 18 0.65 -7.55 -11.23
C SER A 18 2.10 -7.62 -11.71
N ALA A 19 2.45 -8.57 -12.59
CA ALA A 19 3.82 -8.80 -13.05
C ALA A 19 4.50 -7.56 -13.67
N PRO A 20 3.91 -6.82 -14.62
CA PRO A 20 4.55 -5.64 -15.22
C PRO A 20 4.77 -4.52 -14.20
N ALA A 21 3.83 -4.31 -13.31
CA ALA A 21 3.94 -3.31 -12.25
C ALA A 21 5.04 -3.66 -11.24
N LEU A 22 5.17 -4.95 -10.89
CA LEU A 22 6.23 -5.45 -10.01
C LEU A 22 7.62 -5.31 -10.66
N LEU A 23 7.76 -5.64 -11.94
CA LEU A 23 9.03 -5.45 -12.67
C LEU A 23 9.46 -3.98 -12.67
N LEU A 24 8.55 -3.07 -12.99
CA LEU A 24 8.81 -1.62 -12.92
C LEU A 24 9.17 -1.17 -11.51
N ALA A 25 8.51 -1.71 -10.50
CA ALA A 25 8.76 -1.37 -9.11
C ALA A 25 10.14 -1.84 -8.64
N TYR A 26 10.58 -3.03 -9.01
CA TYR A 26 11.92 -3.53 -8.67
C TYR A 26 13.02 -2.74 -9.37
N VAL A 27 12.83 -2.40 -10.64
CA VAL A 27 13.75 -1.50 -11.37
C VAL A 27 13.81 -0.14 -10.68
N THR A 28 12.66 0.47 -10.39
CA THR A 28 12.59 1.80 -9.73
C THR A 28 13.19 1.77 -8.32
N ALA A 29 12.92 0.75 -7.54
CA ALA A 29 13.48 0.60 -6.19
C ALA A 29 15.00 0.47 -6.21
N GLY A 30 15.55 -0.34 -7.14
CA GLY A 30 16.97 -0.51 -7.32
C GLY A 30 17.67 0.77 -7.82
N LEU A 31 17.04 1.47 -8.78
CA LEU A 31 17.54 2.76 -9.28
C LEU A 31 17.48 3.84 -8.20
N LEU A 32 16.38 3.94 -7.46
CA LEU A 32 16.27 4.84 -6.31
C LEU A 32 17.39 4.59 -5.30
N TYR A 33 17.67 3.33 -4.99
CA TYR A 33 18.76 2.99 -4.07
C TYR A 33 20.14 3.41 -4.60
N SER A 34 20.37 3.27 -5.90
CA SER A 34 21.68 3.50 -6.52
C SER A 34 21.93 4.95 -6.92
N PHE A 35 20.89 5.67 -7.37
CA PHE A 35 21.02 7.02 -7.93
C PHE A 35 20.66 8.13 -6.95
N PHE A 36 19.76 7.88 -6.01
CA PHE A 36 19.40 8.91 -5.04
C PHE A 36 20.46 8.99 -3.94
N PRO A 37 21.28 10.03 -3.91
CA PRO A 37 22.23 10.22 -2.84
C PRO A 37 21.45 10.48 -1.54
N LYS A 38 21.98 9.97 -0.42
CA LYS A 38 21.42 10.17 0.93
C LYS A 38 21.12 11.66 1.22
N THR A 39 21.86 12.56 0.59
CA THR A 39 21.67 14.01 0.70
C THR A 39 20.33 14.50 0.14
N SER A 40 19.83 13.92 -0.96
CA SER A 40 18.55 14.30 -1.56
C SER A 40 17.35 13.81 -0.73
N LEU A 41 17.51 12.69 -0.03
CA LEU A 41 16.51 12.17 0.90
C LEU A 41 16.46 12.91 2.23
N ASN A 42 17.46 13.77 2.53
CA ASN A 42 17.46 14.65 3.70
C ASN A 42 16.27 15.62 3.69
N TRP A 43 15.71 15.92 2.52
CA TRP A 43 14.49 16.71 2.43
C TRP A 43 13.29 15.99 3.07
N LEU A 44 13.17 14.66 2.90
CA LEU A 44 12.13 13.85 3.55
C LEU A 44 12.36 13.77 5.06
N SER A 45 13.62 13.79 5.50
CA SER A 45 14.02 13.66 6.91
C SER A 45 13.91 14.98 7.69
N ARG A 46 13.78 16.11 6.99
CA ARG A 46 13.85 17.44 7.61
C ARG A 46 12.54 17.80 8.32
N GLY A 47 12.61 18.21 9.58
CA GLY A 47 11.50 18.73 10.36
C GLY A 47 10.89 17.73 11.34
N ARG A 48 9.72 18.09 11.90
CA ARG A 48 8.97 17.25 12.86
C ARG A 48 8.24 16.12 12.12
N ASN A 49 7.88 15.06 12.83
CA ASN A 49 7.22 13.87 12.27
C ASN A 49 6.02 14.17 11.35
N LEU A 50 5.22 15.19 11.68
CA LEU A 50 4.09 15.61 10.84
C LEU A 50 4.57 16.18 9.48
N SER A 51 5.62 17.02 9.49
CA SER A 51 6.22 17.56 8.27
C SER A 51 6.85 16.46 7.40
N GLN A 52 7.43 15.45 8.04
CA GLN A 52 7.97 14.27 7.35
C GLN A 52 6.84 13.45 6.71
N SER A 53 5.71 13.24 7.42
CA SER A 53 4.55 12.56 6.87
C SER A 53 3.95 13.28 5.67
N LEU A 54 3.80 14.60 5.75
CA LEU A 54 3.32 15.42 4.62
C LEU A 54 4.23 15.33 3.40
N ARG A 55 5.56 15.36 3.60
CA ARG A 55 6.53 15.23 2.52
C ARG A 55 6.56 13.81 1.94
N GLY A 56 6.45 12.80 2.78
CA GLY A 56 6.35 11.41 2.34
C GLY A 56 5.11 11.19 1.47
N MET A 57 3.96 11.71 1.89
CA MET A 57 2.72 11.69 1.11
C MET A 57 2.88 12.46 -0.22
N ALA A 58 3.42 13.68 -0.19
CA ALA A 58 3.63 14.48 -1.39
C ALA A 58 4.60 13.83 -2.38
N PHE A 59 5.61 13.11 -1.87
CA PHE A 59 6.53 12.34 -2.70
C PHE A 59 5.86 11.12 -3.36
N GLY A 60 4.87 10.51 -2.69
CA GLY A 60 4.12 9.38 -3.22
C GLY A 60 3.09 9.74 -4.29
N LEU A 61 2.54 10.95 -4.25
CA LEU A 61 1.44 11.42 -5.10
C LEU A 61 1.68 11.27 -6.62
N PRO A 62 2.84 11.69 -7.18
CA PRO A 62 3.06 11.63 -8.63
C PRO A 62 3.46 10.23 -9.13
N ILE A 63 3.63 9.26 -8.26
CA ILE A 63 4.17 7.96 -8.62
C ILE A 63 3.03 6.97 -8.86
N PRO A 64 2.72 6.59 -10.11
CA PRO A 64 1.64 5.65 -10.41
C PRO A 64 2.11 4.21 -10.16
N ILE A 65 2.16 3.79 -8.90
CA ILE A 65 2.61 2.46 -8.51
C ILE A 65 1.54 1.79 -7.64
N CYS A 66 1.22 0.54 -7.98
CA CYS A 66 0.28 -0.28 -7.23
C CYS A 66 0.83 -0.66 -5.83
N SER A 67 -0.05 -1.18 -4.98
CA SER A 67 0.31 -1.63 -3.62
C SER A 67 1.41 -2.69 -3.58
N CYS A 68 1.53 -3.54 -4.62
CA CYS A 68 2.61 -4.51 -4.73
C CYS A 68 3.97 -3.84 -4.99
N GLY A 69 3.97 -2.83 -5.86
CA GLY A 69 5.17 -2.11 -6.26
C GLY A 69 5.70 -1.13 -5.21
N VAL A 70 4.84 -0.64 -4.33
CA VAL A 70 5.25 0.28 -3.28
C VAL A 70 6.12 -0.40 -2.21
N VAL A 71 5.95 -1.71 -2.01
CA VAL A 71 6.67 -2.50 -1.00
C VAL A 71 8.19 -2.49 -1.21
N PRO A 72 8.74 -2.83 -2.40
CA PRO A 72 10.18 -2.74 -2.66
C PRO A 72 10.73 -1.32 -2.53
N ILE A 73 9.96 -0.31 -2.95
CA ILE A 73 10.37 1.09 -2.85
C ILE A 73 10.43 1.54 -1.38
N TYR A 74 9.41 1.19 -0.59
CA TYR A 74 9.40 1.44 0.86
C TYR A 74 10.65 0.87 1.52
N ARG A 75 10.99 -0.39 1.20
CA ARG A 75 12.20 -1.04 1.72
C ARG A 75 13.47 -0.28 1.33
N SER A 76 13.57 0.15 0.07
CA SER A 76 14.70 0.94 -0.41
C SER A 76 14.81 2.28 0.34
N LEU A 77 13.71 2.99 0.58
CA LEU A 77 13.68 4.24 1.32
C LEU A 77 14.13 4.05 2.78
N VAL A 78 13.62 3.01 3.44
CA VAL A 78 13.99 2.68 4.83
C VAL A 78 15.46 2.30 4.93
N ALA A 79 15.98 1.50 3.99
CA ALA A 79 17.40 1.12 3.93
C ALA A 79 18.32 2.34 3.74
N GLN A 80 17.86 3.39 3.06
CA GLN A 80 18.57 4.64 2.88
C GLN A 80 18.43 5.61 4.08
N GLY A 81 17.71 5.22 5.12
CA GLY A 81 17.56 5.99 6.35
C GLY A 81 16.46 7.05 6.31
N VAL A 82 15.51 6.94 5.40
CA VAL A 82 14.32 7.80 5.41
C VAL A 82 13.51 7.53 6.69
N PRO A 83 13.05 8.58 7.41
CA PRO A 83 12.25 8.40 8.61
C PRO A 83 11.00 7.58 8.38
N THR A 84 10.67 6.71 9.32
CA THR A 84 9.51 5.82 9.24
C THR A 84 8.21 6.59 9.01
N SER A 85 8.06 7.80 9.56
CA SER A 85 6.90 8.66 9.34
C SER A 85 6.73 9.05 7.87
N ALA A 86 7.82 9.45 7.20
CA ALA A 86 7.77 9.78 5.77
C ALA A 86 7.54 8.53 4.90
N ALA A 87 8.26 7.45 5.21
CA ALA A 87 8.15 6.20 4.46
C ALA A 87 6.75 5.57 4.58
N LEU A 88 6.13 5.55 5.77
CA LEU A 88 4.76 5.05 5.97
C LEU A 88 3.72 5.90 5.24
N SER A 89 3.82 7.23 5.33
CA SER A 89 2.91 8.11 4.59
C SER A 89 3.04 7.91 3.09
N PHE A 90 4.25 7.75 2.57
CA PHE A 90 4.52 7.41 1.18
C PHE A 90 3.85 6.07 0.80
N MET A 91 4.05 5.03 1.61
CA MET A 91 3.53 3.70 1.34
C MET A 91 2.00 3.65 1.27
N ILE A 92 1.31 4.41 2.12
CA ILE A 92 -0.16 4.47 2.15
C ILE A 92 -0.69 5.39 1.04
N ALA A 93 -0.06 6.55 0.84
CA ALA A 93 -0.53 7.55 -0.11
C ALA A 93 -0.40 7.09 -1.57
N THR A 94 0.71 6.44 -1.92
CA THR A 94 1.03 6.09 -3.31
C THR A 94 -0.06 5.25 -3.99
N PRO A 95 -0.53 4.12 -3.46
CA PRO A 95 -1.57 3.34 -4.11
C PRO A 95 -2.95 3.99 -4.04
N GLU A 96 -3.25 4.75 -2.98
CA GLU A 96 -4.57 5.36 -2.79
C GLU A 96 -4.79 6.62 -3.64
N LEU A 97 -3.74 7.42 -3.81
CA LEU A 97 -3.76 8.68 -4.53
C LEU A 97 -3.20 8.55 -5.95
N SER A 98 -2.95 7.33 -6.44
CA SER A 98 -2.46 7.10 -7.79
C SER A 98 -3.41 7.68 -8.84
N ILE A 99 -2.84 8.20 -9.92
CA ILE A 99 -3.61 8.78 -11.03
C ILE A 99 -4.62 7.77 -11.57
N ASP A 100 -4.23 6.50 -11.66
CA ASP A 100 -5.10 5.42 -12.13
C ASP A 100 -6.32 5.22 -11.24
N ALA A 101 -6.12 5.25 -9.91
CA ALA A 101 -7.22 5.12 -8.94
C ALA A 101 -8.22 6.28 -9.06
N VAL A 102 -7.72 7.51 -9.22
CA VAL A 102 -8.55 8.72 -9.37
C VAL A 102 -9.30 8.71 -10.70
N LEU A 103 -8.62 8.41 -11.81
CA LEU A 103 -9.21 8.34 -13.14
C LEU A 103 -10.31 7.28 -13.25
N LEU A 104 -10.15 6.13 -12.56
CA LEU A 104 -11.17 5.09 -12.52
C LEU A 104 -12.35 5.44 -11.61
N THR A 105 -12.09 6.12 -10.49
CA THR A 105 -13.16 6.49 -9.56
C THR A 105 -14.10 7.53 -10.15
N LEU A 106 -13.57 8.46 -10.92
CA LEU A 106 -14.34 9.59 -11.48
C LEU A 106 -15.52 9.16 -12.36
N PRO A 107 -15.36 8.29 -13.37
CA PRO A 107 -16.48 7.84 -14.21
C PRO A 107 -17.39 6.82 -13.51
N LEU A 108 -16.88 6.04 -12.54
CA LEU A 108 -17.62 4.95 -11.92
C LEU A 108 -18.45 5.39 -10.73
N LEU A 109 -17.91 6.26 -9.88
CA LEU A 109 -18.53 6.68 -8.61
C LEU A 109 -18.82 8.18 -8.56
N GLY A 110 -18.43 8.91 -9.60
CA GLY A 110 -18.70 10.35 -9.73
C GLY A 110 -17.66 11.25 -9.05
N GLY A 111 -17.69 12.54 -9.41
CA GLY A 111 -16.70 13.52 -8.94
C GLY A 111 -16.74 13.78 -7.44
N GLN A 112 -17.91 13.78 -6.83
CA GLN A 112 -18.08 14.01 -5.39
C GLN A 112 -17.39 12.91 -4.58
N PHE A 113 -17.66 11.64 -4.90
CA PHE A 113 -17.02 10.50 -4.23
C PHE A 113 -15.51 10.50 -4.45
N THR A 114 -15.04 10.86 -5.66
CA THR A 114 -13.62 10.96 -5.97
C THR A 114 -12.89 11.97 -5.08
N VAL A 115 -13.46 13.17 -4.91
CA VAL A 115 -12.88 14.20 -4.02
C VAL A 115 -12.85 13.72 -2.57
N ILE A 116 -13.93 13.13 -2.10
CA ILE A 116 -14.03 12.56 -0.74
C ILE A 116 -12.95 11.48 -0.54
N ARG A 117 -12.83 10.55 -1.49
CA ARG A 117 -11.80 9.49 -1.46
C ARG A 117 -10.39 10.06 -1.35
N VAL A 118 -10.05 11.05 -2.20
CA VAL A 118 -8.72 11.68 -2.19
C VAL A 118 -8.45 12.36 -0.85
N VAL A 119 -9.41 13.13 -0.32
CA VAL A 119 -9.26 13.80 0.99
C VAL A 119 -9.07 12.78 2.11
N CYS A 120 -9.88 11.72 2.14
CA CYS A 120 -9.78 10.66 3.14
C CYS A 120 -8.46 9.90 3.05
N ALA A 121 -7.96 9.61 1.84
CA ALA A 121 -6.67 8.97 1.64
C ALA A 121 -5.50 9.86 2.12
N VAL A 122 -5.54 11.16 1.85
CA VAL A 122 -4.57 12.14 2.38
C VAL A 122 -4.58 12.15 3.91
N VAL A 123 -5.75 12.27 4.52
CA VAL A 123 -5.91 12.26 5.98
C VAL A 123 -5.36 10.96 6.57
N LEU A 124 -5.75 9.82 6.00
CA LEU A 124 -5.29 8.50 6.42
C LEU A 124 -3.77 8.40 6.37
N ALA A 125 -3.15 8.72 5.23
CA ALA A 125 -1.71 8.62 5.03
C ALA A 125 -0.92 9.50 6.00
N VAL A 126 -1.38 10.74 6.22
CA VAL A 126 -0.70 11.69 7.11
C VAL A 126 -0.89 11.29 8.58
N VAL A 127 -2.10 10.92 8.99
CA VAL A 127 -2.41 10.54 10.38
C VAL A 127 -1.63 9.28 10.78
N ILE A 128 -1.68 8.23 9.96
CA ILE A 128 -0.98 6.97 10.25
C ILE A 128 0.53 7.16 10.21
N GLY A 129 1.05 7.85 9.19
CA GLY A 129 2.49 8.14 9.10
C GLY A 129 3.00 8.95 10.30
N TRP A 130 2.22 9.94 10.76
CA TRP A 130 2.56 10.74 11.92
C TRP A 130 2.47 9.94 13.23
N LEU A 131 1.35 9.28 13.50
CA LEU A 131 1.13 8.55 14.75
C LEU A 131 2.08 7.36 14.87
N VAL A 132 2.04 6.45 13.89
CA VAL A 132 2.84 5.22 13.95
C VAL A 132 4.32 5.52 13.73
N GLY A 133 4.65 6.44 12.84
CA GLY A 133 6.03 6.89 12.63
C GLY A 133 6.68 7.46 13.89
N ARG A 134 5.90 8.18 14.73
CA ARG A 134 6.37 8.67 16.02
C ARG A 134 6.68 7.54 17.01
N PHE A 135 5.85 6.49 17.04
CA PHE A 135 6.08 5.31 17.88
C PHE A 135 7.27 4.48 17.39
N ALA A 136 7.39 4.31 16.08
CA ALA A 136 8.48 3.57 15.46
C ALA A 136 9.83 4.24 15.67
N SER A 137 9.90 5.56 15.57
CA SER A 137 11.12 6.36 15.80
C SER A 137 11.60 6.28 17.25
N ARG A 138 10.71 6.12 18.21
CA ARG A 138 11.08 5.97 19.64
C ARG A 138 11.65 4.59 19.98
N ASN A 139 11.28 3.56 19.26
CA ASN A 139 11.67 2.18 19.56
C ASN A 139 12.94 1.71 18.84
N GLY A 140 13.62 2.59 18.12
CA GLY A 140 15.00 2.40 17.63
C GLY A 140 15.28 1.17 16.75
N SER A 141 14.25 0.50 16.22
CA SER A 141 14.40 -0.81 15.58
C SER A 141 14.38 -0.72 14.05
N LEU A 142 15.30 0.03 13.48
CA LEU A 142 15.62 -0.13 12.07
C LEU A 142 16.71 -1.20 11.95
N LYS A 143 16.39 -2.36 11.40
CA LYS A 143 17.41 -3.26 10.87
C LYS A 143 18.03 -2.57 9.65
N LYS A 144 19.12 -1.83 9.89
CA LYS A 144 19.95 -1.28 8.80
C LYS A 144 20.46 -2.43 7.97
N THR A 145 19.88 -2.64 6.83
CA THR A 145 20.44 -3.54 5.82
C THR A 145 21.23 -2.64 4.86
N GLU A 146 22.52 -2.47 5.14
CA GLU A 146 23.42 -1.81 4.20
C GLU A 146 23.70 -2.79 3.05
N TYR A 147 23.11 -2.51 1.88
CA TYR A 147 23.37 -3.34 0.71
C TYR A 147 24.71 -3.01 0.01
N PHE A 148 25.23 -1.78 0.16
CA PHE A 148 26.50 -1.40 -0.46
C PHE A 148 27.19 -0.19 0.20
N ASP A 149 28.53 -0.18 0.12
CA ASP A 149 29.42 0.89 0.53
C ASP A 149 29.43 2.01 -0.54
N GLU A 150 29.43 3.27 -0.08
CA GLU A 150 29.33 4.46 -0.90
C GLU A 150 30.67 4.77 -1.61
N LYS A 151 31.10 3.90 -2.55
CA LYS A 151 32.23 4.21 -3.43
C LYS A 151 31.76 5.10 -4.59
N LYS A 152 32.62 6.05 -4.97
CA LYS A 152 32.45 6.88 -6.20
C LYS A 152 32.48 5.97 -7.44
N GLU A 153 31.31 5.47 -7.83
CA GLU A 153 31.17 4.61 -9.00
C GLU A 153 30.73 5.40 -10.23
N THR A 154 31.19 4.96 -11.40
CA THR A 154 30.74 5.49 -12.70
C THR A 154 29.24 5.28 -12.87
N ILE A 155 28.56 6.16 -13.60
CA ILE A 155 27.08 6.11 -13.84
C ILE A 155 26.64 4.73 -14.34
N ILE A 156 27.42 4.09 -15.21
CA ILE A 156 27.11 2.76 -15.74
C ILE A 156 27.15 1.69 -14.63
N ASN A 157 28.12 1.78 -13.75
CA ASN A 157 28.23 0.85 -12.60
C ASN A 157 27.08 1.07 -11.61
N ARG A 158 26.65 2.31 -11.39
CA ARG A 158 25.47 2.63 -10.57
C ARG A 158 24.21 2.05 -11.15
N PHE A 159 24.01 2.14 -12.46
CA PHE A 159 22.84 1.56 -13.14
C PHE A 159 22.84 0.02 -13.01
N ARG A 160 23.97 -0.62 -13.32
CA ARG A 160 24.13 -2.08 -13.20
C ARG A 160 23.93 -2.56 -11.76
N ASN A 161 24.48 -1.83 -10.80
CA ASN A 161 24.32 -2.15 -9.37
C ASN A 161 22.87 -1.91 -8.92
N GLY A 162 22.20 -0.87 -9.40
CA GLY A 162 20.78 -0.64 -9.16
C GLY A 162 19.92 -1.81 -9.61
N ILE A 163 20.09 -2.27 -10.85
CA ILE A 163 19.38 -3.45 -11.36
C ILE A 163 19.70 -4.70 -10.53
N ARG A 164 20.96 -4.91 -10.20
CA ARG A 164 21.38 -6.07 -9.38
C ARG A 164 20.77 -6.05 -7.99
N ILE A 165 20.65 -4.88 -7.36
CA ILE A 165 20.01 -4.72 -6.04
C ILE A 165 18.50 -4.91 -6.15
N GLY A 166 17.89 -4.31 -7.18
CA GLY A 166 16.45 -4.43 -7.43
C GLY A 166 16.00 -5.87 -7.65
N PHE A 167 16.69 -6.61 -8.51
CA PHE A 167 16.36 -8.00 -8.85
C PHE A 167 17.05 -9.06 -7.99
N GLY A 168 17.90 -8.70 -7.06
CA GLY A 168 18.51 -9.62 -6.10
C GLY A 168 17.92 -9.40 -4.70
N PRO A 169 18.64 -8.70 -3.81
CA PRO A 169 18.27 -8.63 -2.40
C PRO A 169 16.86 -8.09 -2.14
N ILE A 170 16.36 -7.14 -2.96
CA ILE A 170 15.01 -6.59 -2.76
C ILE A 170 13.94 -7.61 -3.15
N VAL A 171 14.16 -8.38 -4.23
CA VAL A 171 13.26 -9.48 -4.62
C VAL A 171 13.27 -10.58 -3.56
N ASP A 172 14.44 -11.04 -3.13
CA ASP A 172 14.58 -12.11 -2.13
C ASP A 172 13.84 -11.77 -0.83
N ASP A 173 13.86 -10.51 -0.44
CA ASP A 173 13.23 -10.04 0.77
C ASP A 173 11.71 -9.79 0.65
N THR A 174 11.20 -9.49 -0.54
CA THR A 174 9.80 -9.06 -0.74
C THR A 174 8.95 -10.09 -1.50
N ALA A 175 9.53 -10.86 -2.44
CA ALA A 175 8.79 -11.81 -3.26
C ALA A 175 8.04 -12.89 -2.46
N PRO A 176 8.60 -13.50 -1.39
CA PRO A 176 7.85 -14.48 -0.61
C PRO A 176 6.55 -13.92 -0.02
N TRP A 177 6.60 -12.67 0.44
CA TRP A 177 5.44 -12.00 1.04
C TRP A 177 4.41 -11.57 0.00
N ILE A 178 4.86 -11.17 -1.18
CA ILE A 178 3.97 -10.84 -2.31
C ILE A 178 3.25 -12.11 -2.79
N LEU A 179 3.97 -13.22 -2.95
CA LEU A 179 3.38 -14.50 -3.32
C LEU A 179 2.37 -15.00 -2.29
N LEU A 180 2.69 -14.85 -1.01
CA LEU A 180 1.77 -15.22 0.08
C LEU A 180 0.51 -14.33 0.07
N GLY A 181 0.64 -13.02 -0.20
CA GLY A 181 -0.47 -12.11 -0.36
C GLY A 181 -1.36 -12.46 -1.56
N LEU A 182 -0.77 -12.77 -2.71
CA LEU A 182 -1.49 -13.23 -3.91
C LEU A 182 -2.24 -14.56 -3.67
N ALA A 183 -1.61 -15.49 -2.97
CA ALA A 183 -2.25 -16.76 -2.60
C ALA A 183 -3.43 -16.53 -1.66
N ALA A 184 -3.30 -15.66 -0.66
CA ALA A 184 -4.40 -15.31 0.24
C ALA A 184 -5.56 -14.66 -0.53
N ALA A 185 -5.26 -13.73 -1.46
CA ALA A 185 -6.27 -13.06 -2.27
C ALA A 185 -7.04 -14.03 -3.18
N SER A 186 -6.36 -15.00 -3.79
CA SER A 186 -6.99 -15.98 -4.67
C SER A 186 -8.02 -16.87 -3.95
N VAL A 187 -7.84 -17.06 -2.63
CA VAL A 187 -8.79 -17.81 -1.78
C VAL A 187 -9.97 -16.93 -1.35
N VAL A 188 -9.73 -15.66 -1.09
CA VAL A 188 -10.75 -14.74 -0.57
C VAL A 188 -11.69 -14.23 -1.67
N GLN A 189 -11.18 -14.04 -2.89
CA GLN A 189 -11.94 -13.50 -4.01
C GLN A 189 -13.24 -14.25 -4.34
N PRO A 190 -13.29 -15.59 -4.45
CA PRO A 190 -14.54 -16.31 -4.69
C PRO A 190 -15.51 -16.23 -3.52
N ILE A 191 -15.05 -16.07 -2.29
CA ILE A 191 -15.91 -15.92 -1.10
C ILE A 191 -16.64 -14.58 -1.17
N PHE A 192 -15.98 -13.53 -1.68
CA PHE A 192 -16.56 -12.20 -1.82
C PHE A 192 -17.73 -12.15 -2.79
N SER A 193 -17.65 -12.93 -3.88
CA SER A 193 -18.72 -13.00 -4.88
C SER A 193 -19.94 -13.80 -4.42
N ALA A 194 -19.81 -14.60 -3.36
CA ALA A 194 -20.88 -15.42 -2.80
C ALA A 194 -21.61 -14.77 -1.61
N LEU A 195 -21.17 -13.60 -1.14
CA LEU A 195 -21.83 -12.90 -0.05
C LEU A 195 -23.12 -12.24 -0.53
N GLU A 196 -24.27 -12.73 -0.06
CA GLU A 196 -25.55 -12.05 -0.18
C GLU A 196 -25.59 -10.91 0.85
N TYR A 197 -25.67 -9.69 0.35
CA TYR A 197 -25.76 -8.48 1.18
C TYR A 197 -27.23 -8.32 1.63
N GLY A 198 -27.56 -8.87 2.82
CA GLY A 198 -28.85 -8.63 3.49
C GLY A 198 -28.91 -7.22 4.10
N GLU A 199 -30.08 -6.84 4.62
CA GLU A 199 -30.27 -5.59 5.35
C GLU A 199 -29.44 -5.53 6.62
N ILE A 200 -28.20 -5.03 6.50
CA ILE A 200 -27.27 -4.83 7.61
C ILE A 200 -27.34 -3.36 8.02
N ASN A 201 -27.25 -3.10 9.32
CA ASN A 201 -27.17 -1.72 9.83
C ASN A 201 -25.92 -1.03 9.22
N VAL A 202 -26.08 0.20 8.71
CA VAL A 202 -25.05 0.99 8.01
C VAL A 202 -23.73 1.04 8.80
N LEU A 203 -23.79 1.16 10.12
CA LEU A 203 -22.59 1.14 10.99
C LEU A 203 -21.86 -0.22 10.89
N MET A 204 -22.60 -1.31 10.94
CA MET A 204 -22.06 -2.67 10.86
C MET A 204 -21.49 -2.94 9.46
N GLU A 205 -22.15 -2.42 8.42
CA GLU A 205 -21.72 -2.51 7.04
C GLU A 205 -20.33 -1.91 6.84
N VAL A 206 -20.09 -0.67 7.31
CA VAL A 206 -18.77 -0.03 7.24
C VAL A 206 -17.69 -0.85 7.96
N VAL A 207 -18.01 -1.39 9.13
CA VAL A 207 -17.05 -2.23 9.88
C VAL A 207 -16.74 -3.52 9.13
N VAL A 208 -17.76 -4.20 8.61
CA VAL A 208 -17.58 -5.45 7.86
C VAL A 208 -16.75 -5.21 6.62
N PHE A 209 -17.04 -4.18 5.82
CA PHE A 209 -16.29 -3.88 4.60
C PHE A 209 -14.85 -3.40 4.89
N ALA A 210 -14.61 -2.66 5.96
CA ALA A 210 -13.27 -2.32 6.40
C ALA A 210 -12.44 -3.54 6.79
N LEU A 211 -13.05 -4.51 7.47
CA LEU A 211 -12.38 -5.76 7.87
C LEU A 211 -12.17 -6.69 6.66
N LEU A 212 -13.13 -6.75 5.75
CA LEU A 212 -13.01 -7.52 4.51
C LEU A 212 -11.90 -6.99 3.58
N GLY A 213 -11.61 -5.69 3.63
CA GLY A 213 -10.50 -5.09 2.89
C GLY A 213 -9.13 -5.64 3.30
N ILE A 214 -8.93 -6.02 4.57
CA ILE A 214 -7.62 -6.45 5.09
C ILE A 214 -7.07 -7.71 4.40
N PRO A 215 -7.83 -8.82 4.29
CA PRO A 215 -7.36 -10.04 3.62
C PRO A 215 -7.37 -9.92 2.10
N THR A 216 -8.11 -8.96 1.53
CA THR A 216 -8.17 -8.78 0.09
C THR A 216 -6.91 -8.10 -0.41
N TYR A 217 -6.13 -8.84 -1.20
CA TYR A 217 -4.97 -8.27 -1.89
C TYR A 217 -5.42 -7.64 -3.20
N VAL A 218 -6.09 -6.49 -3.09
CA VAL A 218 -6.66 -5.80 -4.24
C VAL A 218 -5.94 -4.47 -4.43
N CYS A 219 -5.47 -4.22 -5.66
CA CYS A 219 -4.95 -2.89 -6.01
C CYS A 219 -6.10 -1.88 -6.16
N ALA A 220 -5.79 -0.61 -6.05
CA ALA A 220 -6.80 0.45 -6.14
C ALA A 220 -7.57 0.42 -7.47
N SER A 221 -6.93 0.03 -8.58
CA SER A 221 -7.57 -0.12 -9.90
C SER A 221 -8.55 -1.29 -9.94
N GLY A 222 -8.25 -2.41 -9.29
CA GLY A 222 -9.17 -3.56 -9.19
C GLY A 222 -10.26 -3.37 -8.14
N ALA A 223 -9.95 -2.72 -7.01
CA ALA A 223 -10.92 -2.44 -5.95
C ALA A 223 -11.99 -1.42 -6.37
N THR A 224 -11.65 -0.44 -7.22
CA THR A 224 -12.56 0.64 -7.62
C THR A 224 -13.78 0.14 -8.40
N PRO A 225 -13.65 -0.71 -9.46
CA PRO A 225 -14.82 -1.28 -10.13
C PRO A 225 -15.67 -2.14 -9.19
N LEU A 226 -15.04 -2.92 -8.31
CA LEU A 226 -15.75 -3.72 -7.32
C LEU A 226 -16.55 -2.84 -6.37
N ALA A 227 -15.95 -1.78 -5.83
CA ALA A 227 -16.65 -0.82 -4.97
C ALA A 227 -17.82 -0.13 -5.70
N ALA A 228 -17.67 0.18 -6.98
CA ALA A 228 -18.75 0.74 -7.78
C ALA A 228 -19.92 -0.25 -7.89
N VAL A 229 -19.65 -1.52 -8.22
CA VAL A 229 -20.68 -2.57 -8.28
C VAL A 229 -21.38 -2.72 -6.92
N LEU A 230 -20.64 -2.69 -5.82
CA LEU A 230 -21.21 -2.77 -4.47
C LEU A 230 -22.14 -1.60 -4.18
N VAL A 231 -21.75 -0.36 -4.48
CA VAL A 231 -22.58 0.84 -4.30
C VAL A 231 -23.83 0.77 -5.17
N PHE A 232 -23.73 0.31 -6.42
CA PHE A 232 -24.89 0.13 -7.31
C PHE A 232 -25.86 -0.95 -6.81
N ASN A 233 -25.37 -1.95 -6.04
CA ASN A 233 -26.18 -2.97 -5.40
C ASN A 233 -26.69 -2.56 -4.00
N GLY A 234 -26.55 -1.29 -3.62
CA GLY A 234 -27.14 -0.76 -2.40
C GLY A 234 -26.22 -0.72 -1.17
N VAL A 235 -24.95 -1.09 -1.32
CA VAL A 235 -23.95 -0.90 -0.26
C VAL A 235 -23.71 0.58 -0.03
N SER A 236 -23.61 0.99 1.24
CA SER A 236 -23.42 2.41 1.58
C SER A 236 -22.10 2.96 1.02
N PRO A 237 -22.07 4.23 0.56
CA PRO A 237 -20.85 4.86 0.06
C PRO A 237 -19.69 4.84 1.07
N GLY A 238 -20.02 4.98 2.36
CA GLY A 238 -19.03 4.92 3.42
C GLY A 238 -18.41 3.53 3.61
N ALA A 239 -19.17 2.45 3.43
CA ALA A 239 -18.67 1.09 3.45
C ALA A 239 -17.74 0.81 2.27
N ALA A 240 -18.14 1.25 1.07
CA ALA A 240 -17.31 1.17 -0.12
C ALA A 240 -15.99 1.95 0.04
N LEU A 241 -16.05 3.15 0.63
CA LEU A 241 -14.85 3.93 0.93
C LEU A 241 -13.95 3.23 1.95
N ALA A 242 -14.51 2.71 3.04
CA ALA A 242 -13.74 2.00 4.05
C ALA A 242 -12.99 0.79 3.46
N PHE A 243 -13.65 0.03 2.58
CA PHE A 243 -13.05 -1.06 1.83
C PHE A 243 -11.91 -0.58 0.93
N LEU A 244 -12.12 0.51 0.18
CA LEU A 244 -11.11 1.09 -0.72
C LEU A 244 -9.87 1.57 0.04
N LEU A 245 -10.04 2.12 1.25
CA LEU A 245 -8.92 2.61 2.07
C LEU A 245 -8.16 1.50 2.79
N THR A 246 -8.84 0.42 3.19
CA THR A 246 -8.17 -0.68 3.91
C THR A 246 -7.48 -1.65 2.98
N GLY A 247 -8.08 -2.00 1.83
CA GLY A 247 -7.58 -3.00 0.90
C GLY A 247 -6.14 -2.75 0.44
N PRO A 248 -5.83 -1.63 -0.22
CA PRO A 248 -4.48 -1.35 -0.69
C PRO A 248 -3.48 -1.06 0.44
N ALA A 249 -3.93 -0.46 1.55
CA ALA A 249 -3.05 -0.01 2.63
C ALA A 249 -2.64 -1.11 3.61
N THR A 250 -3.50 -2.12 3.86
CA THR A 250 -3.31 -3.13 4.92
C THR A 250 -3.48 -4.56 4.42
N ASN A 251 -2.75 -4.94 3.41
CA ASN A 251 -2.75 -6.32 2.93
C ASN A 251 -1.70 -7.19 3.66
N VAL A 252 -1.79 -8.51 3.48
CA VAL A 252 -0.90 -9.51 4.09
C VAL A 252 0.58 -9.22 3.77
N THR A 253 0.88 -8.78 2.55
CA THR A 253 2.24 -8.43 2.12
C THR A 253 2.79 -7.23 2.89
N THR A 254 2.01 -6.16 2.99
CA THR A 254 2.39 -4.94 3.73
C THR A 254 2.61 -5.25 5.21
N PHE A 255 1.70 -6.02 5.83
CA PHE A 255 1.83 -6.43 7.22
C PHE A 255 3.10 -7.26 7.46
N SER A 256 3.34 -8.25 6.62
CA SER A 256 4.49 -9.14 6.76
C SER A 256 5.81 -8.40 6.55
N MET A 257 5.88 -7.52 5.56
CA MET A 257 7.05 -6.70 5.30
C MET A 257 7.33 -5.73 6.46
N LEU A 258 6.32 -5.02 6.97
CA LEU A 258 6.46 -4.14 8.13
C LEU A 258 6.90 -4.90 9.38
N SER A 259 6.37 -6.11 9.58
CA SER A 259 6.74 -6.98 10.70
C SER A 259 8.21 -7.37 10.65
N ASN A 260 8.75 -7.64 9.44
CA ASN A 260 10.15 -7.98 9.25
C ASN A 260 11.10 -6.79 9.37
N LEU A 261 10.74 -5.65 8.79
CA LEU A 261 11.61 -4.46 8.77
C LEU A 261 11.64 -3.73 10.10
N HIS A 262 10.53 -3.66 10.79
CA HIS A 262 10.40 -2.93 12.04
C HIS A 262 10.12 -3.88 13.22
N SER A 263 8.87 -4.24 13.42
CA SER A 263 8.44 -5.22 14.41
C SER A 263 6.96 -5.56 14.20
N ARG A 264 6.52 -6.70 14.74
CA ARG A 264 5.09 -7.09 14.74
C ARG A 264 4.19 -6.04 15.38
N LYS A 265 4.68 -5.34 16.42
CA LYS A 265 3.94 -4.27 17.10
C LYS A 265 3.66 -3.09 16.17
N ILE A 266 4.64 -2.67 15.37
CA ILE A 266 4.49 -1.57 14.41
C ILE A 266 3.57 -1.99 13.27
N ALA A 267 3.73 -3.19 12.72
CA ALA A 267 2.84 -3.72 11.68
C ALA A 267 1.38 -3.77 12.16
N LEU A 268 1.15 -4.25 13.38
CA LEU A 268 -0.18 -4.28 13.98
C LEU A 268 -0.74 -2.87 14.24
N SER A 269 0.10 -1.94 14.70
CA SER A 269 -0.31 -0.54 14.91
C SER A 269 -0.72 0.15 13.60
N VAL A 270 -0.04 -0.15 12.48
CA VAL A 270 -0.43 0.34 11.15
C VAL A 270 -1.76 -0.27 10.76
N ALA A 271 -1.91 -1.59 10.82
CA ALA A 271 -3.13 -2.28 10.41
C ALA A 271 -4.35 -1.80 11.21
N VAL A 272 -4.26 -1.79 12.53
CA VAL A 272 -5.34 -1.31 13.41
C VAL A 272 -5.62 0.18 13.17
N GLY A 273 -4.57 1.00 13.07
CA GLY A 273 -4.73 2.43 12.83
C GLY A 273 -5.43 2.74 11.52
N VAL A 274 -5.04 2.08 10.43
CA VAL A 274 -5.70 2.24 9.11
C VAL A 274 -7.15 1.80 9.19
N THR A 275 -7.44 0.64 9.78
CA THR A 275 -8.81 0.13 9.90
C THR A 275 -9.70 1.06 10.72
N VAL A 276 -9.23 1.53 11.88
CA VAL A 276 -9.98 2.46 12.74
C VAL A 276 -10.23 3.79 12.03
N CYS A 277 -9.20 4.34 11.37
CA CYS A 277 -9.37 5.57 10.59
C CYS A 277 -10.33 5.38 9.40
N ALA A 278 -10.24 4.26 8.68
CA ALA A 278 -11.13 3.98 7.55
C ALA A 278 -12.58 3.82 8.00
N ILE A 279 -12.83 3.14 9.13
CA ILE A 279 -14.17 3.04 9.75
C ILE A 279 -14.68 4.43 10.14
N GLY A 280 -13.85 5.23 10.82
CA GLY A 280 -14.24 6.58 11.23
C GLY A 280 -14.56 7.49 10.05
N LEU A 281 -13.75 7.47 9.00
CA LEU A 281 -13.97 8.24 7.78
C LEU A 281 -15.18 7.72 6.99
N GLY A 282 -15.38 6.40 6.91
CA GLY A 282 -16.55 5.80 6.28
C GLY A 282 -17.86 6.17 6.97
N GLN A 283 -17.86 6.23 8.32
CA GLN A 283 -19.03 6.66 9.09
C GLN A 283 -19.37 8.14 8.92
N LEU A 284 -18.36 8.99 8.71
CA LEU A 284 -18.57 10.43 8.50
C LEU A 284 -19.23 10.76 7.14
N ILE A 285 -19.19 9.83 6.20
CA ILE A 285 -19.69 10.04 4.82
C ILE A 285 -21.11 9.50 4.65
N ASN A 286 -21.53 8.58 5.47
CA ASN A 286 -22.91 8.09 5.53
C ASN A 286 -23.80 9.01 6.36
#